data_f7d471f06cd712b79bac66bd72964151
#
_entry.id   f7d471f06cd712b79bac66bd72964151
#
_cell.length_a   1.000
_cell.length_b   1.000
_cell.length_c   1.000
_cell.angle_alpha   90.00
_cell.angle_beta   90.00
_cell.angle_gamma   90.00
#
_symmetry.space_group_name_H-M   'P 1'
#
loop_
_entity.id
_entity.type
_entity.pdbx_description
1 polymer ?
#
loop_
_entity_poly.entity_id
_entity_poly.type
_entity_poly.pdbx_seq_one_letter_code
_entity_poly.pdbx_strand_id
1 'polypeptide(L)'
;RTKQEIEDFLRKKEVGQAIISEVVSKLLHDRYINDKEYAVLYTRTQSNVNRKGPTVIKRELLNKGVQDLIITHSLQEYPKEKQIENALFLIEKKKKSYQKHSFLQMKLKLDEMLVRKGYSREVIQICLEELKDEKDDEKQQEALHYHGNKYYEKYKKHDGWTFENKMKQALYRKGFSIDEIEIFLQMKREEE
;
A
#
# COMPACT_ATOMS: atom_id res chain seq x y z
N ARG A 1 18.65 -19.85 4.05
CA ARG A 1 17.53 -20.64 3.49
C ARG A 1 16.76 -21.27 4.63
N THR A 2 15.46 -21.52 4.41
CA THR A 2 14.63 -22.24 5.38
C THR A 2 14.79 -23.76 5.21
N LYS A 3 14.35 -24.50 6.24
CA LYS A 3 14.27 -25.96 6.18
C LYS A 3 13.49 -26.42 4.94
N GLN A 4 12.33 -25.86 4.71
CA GLN A 4 11.46 -26.22 3.57
C GLN A 4 12.14 -25.94 2.20
N GLU A 5 12.79 -24.79 2.06
CA GLU A 5 13.51 -24.45 0.82
C GLU A 5 14.63 -25.45 0.48
N ILE A 6 15.27 -26.05 1.50
CA ILE A 6 16.31 -27.06 1.29
C ILE A 6 15.68 -28.39 0.94
N GLU A 7 14.63 -28.81 1.65
CA GLU A 7 13.89 -30.04 1.32
C GLU A 7 13.36 -29.99 -0.12
N ASP A 8 12.74 -28.88 -0.52
CA ASP A 8 12.19 -28.70 -1.88
C ASP A 8 13.31 -28.70 -2.94
N PHE A 9 14.45 -28.10 -2.63
CA PHE A 9 15.62 -28.15 -3.51
C PHE A 9 16.13 -29.58 -3.72
N LEU A 10 16.25 -30.37 -2.64
CA LEU A 10 16.73 -31.75 -2.73
C LEU A 10 15.72 -32.64 -3.45
N ARG A 11 14.41 -32.49 -3.21
CA ARG A 11 13.36 -33.19 -3.98
C ARG A 11 13.44 -32.87 -5.48
N LYS A 12 13.67 -31.64 -5.87
CA LYS A 12 13.89 -31.25 -7.28
C LYS A 12 15.14 -31.88 -7.90
N LYS A 13 16.08 -32.33 -7.07
CA LYS A 13 17.27 -33.08 -7.49
C LYS A 13 17.06 -34.58 -7.44
N GLU A 14 15.81 -35.05 -7.26
CA GLU A 14 15.43 -36.45 -7.22
C GLU A 14 16.11 -37.24 -6.09
N VAL A 15 16.53 -36.57 -5.01
CA VAL A 15 17.12 -37.20 -3.83
C VAL A 15 16.02 -37.94 -3.05
N GLY A 16 16.29 -39.19 -2.67
CA GLY A 16 15.35 -40.02 -1.90
C GLY A 16 15.02 -39.43 -0.52
N GLN A 17 13.76 -39.59 -0.07
CA GLN A 17 13.26 -38.98 1.16
C GLN A 17 14.08 -39.31 2.41
N ALA A 18 14.60 -40.53 2.52
CA ALA A 18 15.45 -40.94 3.65
C ALA A 18 16.73 -40.10 3.72
N ILE A 19 17.40 -39.88 2.60
CA ILE A 19 18.62 -39.06 2.50
C ILE A 19 18.29 -37.59 2.79
N ILE A 20 17.17 -37.07 2.27
CA ILE A 20 16.71 -35.69 2.58
C ILE A 20 16.56 -35.50 4.10
N SER A 21 15.90 -36.47 4.77
CA SER A 21 15.70 -36.39 6.22
C SER A 21 17.02 -36.39 7.00
N GLU A 22 17.97 -37.25 6.61
CA GLU A 22 19.29 -37.31 7.23
C GLU A 22 20.08 -36.02 7.05
N VAL A 23 20.17 -35.53 5.81
CA VAL A 23 20.88 -34.27 5.47
C VAL A 23 20.28 -33.09 6.21
N VAL A 24 18.95 -32.94 6.21
CA VAL A 24 18.27 -31.84 6.90
C VAL A 24 18.47 -31.92 8.40
N SER A 25 18.41 -33.11 9.01
CA SER A 25 18.69 -33.30 10.43
C SER A 25 20.11 -32.88 10.81
N LYS A 26 21.10 -33.25 10.00
CA LYS A 26 22.50 -32.83 10.19
C LYS A 26 22.66 -31.32 10.06
N LEU A 27 22.07 -30.70 9.03
CA LEU A 27 22.13 -29.24 8.85
C LEU A 27 21.45 -28.46 9.98
N LEU A 28 20.38 -29.00 10.57
CA LEU A 28 19.73 -28.43 11.76
C LEU A 28 20.62 -28.57 13.00
N HIS A 29 21.22 -29.76 13.20
CA HIS A 29 22.12 -30.02 14.32
C HIS A 29 23.34 -29.09 14.28
N ASP A 30 23.96 -28.98 13.12
CA ASP A 30 25.14 -28.13 12.89
C ASP A 30 24.80 -26.63 12.74
N ARG A 31 23.53 -26.25 12.93
CA ARG A 31 22.99 -24.88 12.86
C ARG A 31 23.17 -24.18 11.51
N TYR A 32 23.37 -24.92 10.41
CA TYR A 32 23.35 -24.37 9.06
C TYR A 32 21.93 -23.97 8.60
N ILE A 33 20.91 -24.59 9.21
CA ILE A 33 19.50 -24.25 9.07
C ILE A 33 19.01 -23.76 10.42
N ASN A 34 18.44 -22.55 10.45
CA ASN A 34 17.81 -21.97 11.63
C ASN A 34 16.65 -21.07 11.19
N ASP A 35 15.44 -21.65 11.14
CA ASP A 35 14.24 -20.92 10.69
C ASP A 35 13.87 -19.75 11.62
N LYS A 36 14.23 -19.82 12.92
CA LYS A 36 14.00 -18.72 13.87
C LYS A 36 14.87 -17.51 13.53
N GLU A 37 16.16 -17.73 13.35
CA GLU A 37 17.11 -16.67 13.00
C GLU A 37 16.80 -16.13 11.60
N TYR A 38 16.49 -17.02 10.66
CA TYR A 38 16.06 -16.64 9.32
C TYR A 38 14.84 -15.73 9.35
N ALA A 39 13.79 -16.07 10.12
CA ALA A 39 12.58 -15.27 10.21
C ALA A 39 12.83 -13.88 10.79
N VAL A 40 13.65 -13.77 11.85
CA VAL A 40 14.02 -12.48 12.45
C VAL A 40 14.78 -11.60 11.45
N LEU A 41 15.81 -12.14 10.80
CA LEU A 41 16.59 -11.41 9.80
C LEU A 41 15.73 -11.01 8.59
N TYR A 42 14.85 -11.91 8.15
CA TYR A 42 13.92 -11.62 7.07
C TYR A 42 12.96 -10.50 7.44
N THR A 43 12.35 -10.55 8.63
CA THR A 43 11.45 -9.51 9.14
C THR A 43 12.16 -8.16 9.19
N ARG A 44 13.35 -8.09 9.77
CA ARG A 44 14.17 -6.86 9.83
C ARG A 44 14.51 -6.32 8.44
N THR A 45 14.91 -7.19 7.51
CA THR A 45 15.23 -6.77 6.14
C THR A 45 13.99 -6.25 5.41
N GLN A 46 12.87 -6.98 5.47
CA GLN A 46 11.65 -6.59 4.75
C GLN A 46 11.02 -5.32 5.34
N SER A 47 11.10 -5.12 6.66
CA SER A 47 10.60 -3.91 7.31
C SER A 47 11.50 -2.69 7.05
N ASN A 48 12.81 -2.82 7.21
CA ASN A 48 13.73 -1.68 7.15
C ASN A 48 14.07 -1.24 5.72
N VAL A 49 14.27 -2.21 4.81
CA VAL A 49 14.68 -1.92 3.42
C VAL A 49 13.48 -1.76 2.51
N ASN A 50 12.54 -2.73 2.55
CA ASN A 50 11.41 -2.79 1.63
C ASN A 50 10.15 -2.13 2.18
N ARG A 51 10.15 -1.72 3.45
CA ARG A 51 9.01 -1.13 4.17
C ARG A 51 7.72 -1.90 3.96
N LYS A 52 7.81 -3.23 4.05
CA LYS A 52 6.64 -4.11 4.02
C LYS A 52 5.98 -4.14 5.38
N GLY A 53 4.67 -4.16 5.40
CA GLY A 53 3.89 -4.36 6.62
C GLY A 53 3.88 -5.83 7.07
N PRO A 54 3.49 -6.08 8.34
CA PRO A 54 3.54 -7.40 8.97
C PRO A 54 2.78 -8.48 8.20
N THR A 55 1.63 -8.17 7.62
CA THR A 55 0.79 -9.13 6.90
C THR A 55 1.48 -9.69 5.66
N VAL A 56 2.20 -8.85 4.91
CA VAL A 56 2.97 -9.30 3.74
C VAL A 56 4.17 -10.12 4.19
N ILE A 57 4.90 -9.69 5.23
CA ILE A 57 6.05 -10.41 5.78
C ILE A 57 5.61 -11.80 6.27
N LYS A 58 4.50 -11.88 7.03
CA LYS A 58 3.93 -13.14 7.49
C LYS A 58 3.65 -14.09 6.33
N ARG A 59 2.96 -13.62 5.31
CA ARG A 59 2.62 -14.43 4.11
C ARG A 59 3.87 -14.93 3.39
N GLU A 60 4.89 -14.07 3.25
CA GLU A 60 6.14 -14.46 2.58
C GLU A 60 6.91 -15.51 3.38
N LEU A 61 6.95 -15.41 4.70
CA LEU A 61 7.58 -16.41 5.58
C LEU A 61 6.81 -17.74 5.58
N LEU A 62 5.46 -17.69 5.59
CA LEU A 62 4.63 -18.90 5.41
C LEU A 62 4.92 -19.61 4.08
N ASN A 63 5.02 -18.84 2.99
CA ASN A 63 5.36 -19.39 1.67
C ASN A 63 6.77 -20.03 1.61
N LYS A 64 7.64 -19.64 2.52
CA LYS A 64 8.98 -20.23 2.70
C LYS A 64 9.00 -21.42 3.67
N GLY A 65 7.83 -21.84 4.14
CA GLY A 65 7.66 -22.98 5.03
C GLY A 65 8.04 -22.74 6.49
N VAL A 66 8.18 -21.48 6.90
CA VAL A 66 8.43 -21.13 8.31
C VAL A 66 7.15 -21.33 9.11
N GLN A 67 7.26 -21.96 10.28
CA GLN A 67 6.13 -22.22 11.18
C GLN A 67 5.53 -20.93 11.73
N ASP A 68 4.19 -20.89 11.88
CA ASP A 68 3.45 -19.69 12.32
C ASP A 68 3.90 -19.14 13.69
N LEU A 69 4.24 -20.03 14.64
CA LEU A 69 4.78 -19.60 15.94
C LEU A 69 6.12 -18.86 15.81
N ILE A 70 7.00 -19.32 14.93
CA ILE A 70 8.29 -18.68 14.65
C ILE A 70 8.06 -17.31 14.00
N ILE A 71 7.12 -17.24 13.06
CA ILE A 71 6.76 -16.00 12.38
C ILE A 71 6.19 -14.98 13.38
N THR A 72 5.25 -15.42 14.22
CA THR A 72 4.63 -14.55 15.24
C THR A 72 5.71 -13.95 16.17
N HIS A 73 6.68 -14.79 16.61
CA HIS A 73 7.79 -14.30 17.41
C HIS A 73 8.67 -13.31 16.65
N SER A 74 8.99 -13.60 15.37
CA SER A 74 9.84 -12.72 14.56
C SER A 74 9.19 -11.35 14.29
N LEU A 75 7.86 -11.29 14.20
CA LEU A 75 7.11 -10.06 13.98
C LEU A 75 7.08 -9.14 15.21
N GLN A 76 7.39 -9.64 16.42
CA GLN A 76 7.58 -8.80 17.61
C GLN A 76 8.77 -7.85 17.46
N GLU A 77 9.75 -8.19 16.59
CA GLU A 77 10.87 -7.31 16.24
C GLU A 77 10.45 -6.12 15.33
N TYR A 78 9.18 -6.03 14.96
CA TYR A 78 8.61 -4.96 14.14
C TYR A 78 7.46 -4.27 14.89
N PRO A 79 7.78 -3.44 15.90
CA PRO A 79 6.79 -2.80 16.77
C PRO A 79 5.94 -1.79 15.97
N LYS A 80 4.78 -1.45 16.51
CA LYS A 80 3.77 -0.60 15.88
C LYS A 80 4.31 0.78 15.51
N GLU A 81 5.13 1.37 16.38
CA GLU A 81 5.77 2.67 16.16
C GLU A 81 6.62 2.65 14.88
N LYS A 82 7.39 1.57 14.68
CA LYS A 82 8.20 1.40 13.46
C LYS A 82 7.36 1.14 12.23
N GLN A 83 6.20 0.50 12.38
CA GLN A 83 5.24 0.32 11.29
C GLN A 83 4.67 1.67 10.85
N ILE A 84 4.30 2.54 11.79
CA ILE A 84 3.80 3.90 11.53
C ILE A 84 4.89 4.72 10.81
N GLU A 85 6.11 4.75 11.34
CA GLU A 85 7.25 5.45 10.72
C GLU A 85 7.44 5.02 9.25
N ASN A 86 7.45 3.73 8.99
CA ASN A 86 7.61 3.19 7.65
C ASN A 86 6.43 3.53 6.72
N ALA A 87 5.20 3.50 7.25
CA ALA A 87 4.00 3.85 6.49
C ALA A 87 3.98 5.34 6.12
N LEU A 88 4.29 6.23 7.07
CA LEU A 88 4.42 7.67 6.83
C LEU A 88 5.50 7.97 5.78
N PHE A 89 6.67 7.32 5.86
CA PHE A 89 7.70 7.46 4.83
C PHE A 89 7.19 7.09 3.43
N LEU A 90 6.40 6.00 3.31
CA LEU A 90 5.81 5.61 2.03
C LEU A 90 4.78 6.61 1.53
N ILE A 91 3.98 7.18 2.43
CA ILE A 91 3.03 8.25 2.14
C ILE A 91 3.77 9.45 1.55
N GLU A 92 4.76 9.98 2.26
CA GLU A 92 5.53 11.15 1.82
C GLU A 92 6.16 10.94 0.43
N LYS A 93 6.74 9.76 0.22
CA LYS A 93 7.31 9.41 -1.09
C LYS A 93 6.27 9.39 -2.22
N LYS A 94 5.04 8.96 -1.92
CA LYS A 94 3.97 8.81 -2.93
C LYS A 94 3.09 10.03 -3.10
N LYS A 95 2.92 10.85 -2.09
CA LYS A 95 2.08 12.06 -2.06
C LYS A 95 2.33 12.97 -3.27
N LYS A 96 3.59 13.20 -3.61
CA LYS A 96 3.96 14.00 -4.78
C LYS A 96 3.41 13.46 -6.12
N SER A 97 3.25 12.15 -6.24
CA SER A 97 2.69 11.55 -7.46
C SER A 97 1.17 11.67 -7.58
N TYR A 98 0.52 12.13 -6.53
CA TYR A 98 -0.95 12.28 -6.44
C TYR A 98 -1.42 13.73 -6.41
N GLN A 99 -0.55 14.71 -6.65
CA GLN A 99 -0.87 16.15 -6.61
C GLN A 99 -2.03 16.56 -7.52
N LYS A 100 -2.25 15.86 -8.64
CA LYS A 100 -3.37 16.10 -9.56
C LYS A 100 -4.67 15.41 -9.15
N HIS A 101 -4.73 14.79 -7.98
CA HIS A 101 -5.94 14.16 -7.47
C HIS A 101 -6.57 15.05 -6.41
N SER A 102 -7.89 14.94 -6.24
CA SER A 102 -8.52 15.53 -5.05
C SER A 102 -7.94 14.92 -3.78
N PHE A 103 -8.01 15.64 -2.67
CA PHE A 103 -7.54 15.15 -1.37
C PHE A 103 -8.16 13.80 -0.99
N LEU A 104 -9.46 13.62 -1.25
CA LEU A 104 -10.15 12.35 -1.01
C LEU A 104 -9.58 11.21 -1.87
N GLN A 105 -9.39 11.44 -3.16
CA GLN A 105 -8.81 10.41 -4.06
C GLN A 105 -7.36 10.10 -3.70
N MET A 106 -6.58 11.09 -3.30
CA MET A 106 -5.23 10.87 -2.78
C MET A 106 -5.24 9.95 -1.57
N LYS A 107 -6.10 10.23 -0.57
CA LYS A 107 -6.24 9.38 0.64
C LYS A 107 -6.63 7.94 0.29
N LEU A 108 -7.59 7.74 -0.59
CA LEU A 108 -8.00 6.41 -1.05
C LEU A 108 -6.85 5.65 -1.70
N LYS A 109 -6.07 6.29 -2.56
CA LYS A 109 -4.90 5.67 -3.21
C LYS A 109 -3.77 5.34 -2.23
N LEU A 110 -3.58 6.17 -1.21
CA LEU A 110 -2.61 5.91 -0.15
C LEU A 110 -3.07 4.75 0.74
N ASP A 111 -4.36 4.69 1.09
CA ASP A 111 -4.96 3.55 1.81
C ASP A 111 -4.73 2.23 1.05
N GLU A 112 -5.12 2.17 -0.22
CA GLU A 112 -4.92 1.00 -1.08
C GLU A 112 -3.44 0.58 -1.17
N MET A 113 -2.54 1.56 -1.27
CA MET A 113 -1.10 1.29 -1.32
C MET A 113 -0.62 0.65 -0.01
N LEU A 114 -1.00 1.19 1.15
CA LEU A 114 -0.60 0.67 2.45
C LEU A 114 -1.21 -0.71 2.73
N VAL A 115 -2.45 -0.95 2.33
CA VAL A 115 -3.08 -2.30 2.38
C VAL A 115 -2.27 -3.29 1.56
N ARG A 116 -1.90 -2.96 0.33
CA ARG A 116 -1.07 -3.82 -0.52
C ARG A 116 0.33 -4.06 0.06
N LYS A 117 0.87 -3.07 0.78
CA LYS A 117 2.13 -3.20 1.51
C LYS A 117 2.02 -4.07 2.76
N GLY A 118 0.79 -4.38 3.22
CA GLY A 118 0.52 -5.29 4.32
C GLY A 118 0.46 -4.65 5.70
N TYR A 119 0.16 -3.36 5.76
CA TYR A 119 -0.11 -2.67 7.02
C TYR A 119 -1.51 -2.99 7.55
N SER A 120 -1.68 -2.97 8.86
CA SER A 120 -2.99 -3.16 9.51
C SER A 120 -3.88 -1.93 9.30
N ARG A 121 -5.20 -2.12 9.37
CA ARG A 121 -6.16 -1.00 9.28
C ARG A 121 -5.92 0.06 10.36
N GLU A 122 -5.53 -0.36 11.55
CA GLU A 122 -5.20 0.55 12.66
C GLU A 122 -4.02 1.47 12.31
N VAL A 123 -2.91 0.91 11.81
CA VAL A 123 -1.73 1.69 11.39
C VAL A 123 -2.08 2.62 10.23
N ILE A 124 -2.84 2.14 9.25
CA ILE A 124 -3.26 2.94 8.10
C ILE A 124 -4.11 4.12 8.56
N GLN A 125 -5.07 3.91 9.45
CA GLN A 125 -5.94 4.96 9.96
C GLN A 125 -5.14 6.05 10.68
N ILE A 126 -4.22 5.66 11.58
CA ILE A 126 -3.33 6.62 12.28
C ILE A 126 -2.59 7.49 11.26
N CYS A 127 -1.94 6.87 10.27
CA CYS A 127 -1.16 7.61 9.27
C CYS A 127 -2.03 8.51 8.37
N LEU A 128 -3.25 8.09 8.02
CA LEU A 128 -4.16 8.89 7.20
C LEU A 128 -4.87 9.99 8.00
N GLU A 129 -4.94 9.88 9.32
CA GLU A 129 -5.44 10.95 10.19
C GLU A 129 -4.45 12.10 10.29
N GLU A 130 -3.15 11.83 10.35
CA GLU A 130 -2.11 12.87 10.31
C GLU A 130 -2.18 13.72 9.03
N LEU A 131 -2.68 13.14 7.92
CA LEU A 131 -2.85 13.88 6.67
C LEU A 131 -4.05 14.86 6.67
N LYS A 132 -4.98 14.79 7.63
CA LYS A 132 -6.16 15.68 7.64
C LYS A 132 -5.77 17.14 7.79
N ASP A 133 -4.74 17.41 8.58
CA ASP A 133 -4.25 18.76 8.84
C ASP A 133 -3.42 19.32 7.66
N GLU A 134 -3.14 18.49 6.66
CA GLU A 134 -2.39 18.84 5.47
C GLU A 134 -3.28 19.11 4.22
N LYS A 135 -4.61 19.19 4.42
CA LYS A 135 -5.49 19.59 3.31
C LYS A 135 -5.13 20.99 2.87
N ASP A 136 -4.56 21.08 1.71
CA ASP A 136 -4.14 22.31 1.05
C ASP A 136 -5.25 22.71 0.08
N ASP A 137 -6.00 23.73 0.42
CA ASP A 137 -7.14 24.18 -0.38
C ASP A 137 -6.69 24.71 -1.74
N GLU A 138 -5.51 25.29 -1.86
CA GLU A 138 -4.95 25.76 -3.14
C GLU A 138 -4.69 24.56 -4.07
N LYS A 139 -4.05 23.52 -3.58
CA LYS A 139 -3.84 22.27 -4.36
C LYS A 139 -5.14 21.55 -4.68
N GLN A 140 -6.12 21.61 -3.78
CA GLN A 140 -7.45 21.04 -4.04
C GLN A 140 -8.12 21.78 -5.20
N GLN A 141 -8.04 23.12 -5.25
CA GLN A 141 -8.55 23.93 -6.35
C GLN A 141 -7.78 23.66 -7.66
N GLU A 142 -6.45 23.62 -7.62
CA GLU A 142 -5.65 23.27 -8.80
C GLU A 142 -6.07 21.91 -9.40
N ALA A 143 -6.27 20.90 -8.55
CA ALA A 143 -6.75 19.60 -8.99
C ALA A 143 -8.16 19.66 -9.58
N LEU A 144 -9.06 20.44 -8.97
CA LEU A 144 -10.41 20.69 -9.48
C LEU A 144 -10.37 21.36 -10.85
N HIS A 145 -9.59 22.41 -11.01
CA HIS A 145 -9.41 23.12 -12.28
C HIS A 145 -8.83 22.18 -13.36
N TYR A 146 -7.82 21.39 -13.01
CA TYR A 146 -7.23 20.43 -13.94
C TYR A 146 -8.26 19.41 -14.49
N HIS A 147 -9.04 18.80 -13.60
CA HIS A 147 -10.06 17.84 -13.98
C HIS A 147 -11.29 18.51 -14.58
N GLY A 148 -11.69 19.64 -14.03
CA GLY A 148 -12.83 20.42 -14.48
C GLY A 148 -12.68 20.85 -15.92
N ASN A 149 -11.58 21.50 -16.29
CA ASN A 149 -11.30 21.92 -17.66
C ASN A 149 -11.26 20.73 -18.62
N LYS A 150 -10.66 19.61 -18.20
CA LYS A 150 -10.63 18.37 -19.02
C LYS A 150 -12.03 17.84 -19.31
N TYR A 151 -12.93 17.82 -18.33
CA TYR A 151 -14.30 17.34 -18.50
C TYR A 151 -15.19 18.39 -19.18
N TYR A 152 -14.93 19.68 -18.97
CA TYR A 152 -15.58 20.77 -19.68
C TYR A 152 -15.40 20.60 -21.19
N GLU A 153 -14.18 20.51 -21.69
CA GLU A 153 -13.87 20.28 -23.09
C GLU A 153 -14.54 19.02 -23.66
N LYS A 154 -14.64 17.99 -22.83
CA LYS A 154 -15.27 16.73 -23.23
C LYS A 154 -16.79 16.84 -23.38
N TYR A 155 -17.45 17.63 -22.54
CA TYR A 155 -18.91 17.63 -22.40
C TYR A 155 -19.58 18.91 -22.91
N LYS A 156 -18.87 19.98 -23.24
CA LYS A 156 -19.40 21.29 -23.69
C LYS A 156 -20.33 21.24 -24.90
N LYS A 157 -20.33 20.16 -25.67
CA LYS A 157 -21.23 19.96 -26.83
C LYS A 157 -22.63 19.45 -26.43
N HIS A 158 -22.87 19.11 -25.17
CA HIS A 158 -24.18 18.69 -24.71
C HIS A 158 -25.05 19.91 -24.34
N ASP A 159 -26.39 19.69 -24.30
CA ASP A 159 -27.30 20.70 -23.74
C ASP A 159 -27.05 21.00 -22.27
N GLY A 160 -27.50 22.15 -21.79
CA GLY A 160 -27.16 22.67 -20.47
C GLY A 160 -27.41 21.69 -19.31
N TRP A 161 -28.56 21.01 -19.30
CA TRP A 161 -28.89 20.06 -18.25
C TRP A 161 -28.04 18.79 -18.32
N THR A 162 -27.86 18.24 -19.51
CA THR A 162 -27.03 17.04 -19.74
C THR A 162 -25.57 17.34 -19.44
N PHE A 163 -25.08 18.51 -19.86
CA PHE A 163 -23.73 18.99 -19.57
C PHE A 163 -23.47 19.04 -18.07
N GLU A 164 -24.32 19.73 -17.31
CA GLU A 164 -24.16 19.88 -15.85
C GLU A 164 -24.15 18.51 -15.14
N ASN A 165 -25.09 17.64 -15.47
CA ASN A 165 -25.15 16.32 -14.85
C ASN A 165 -23.88 15.49 -15.12
N LYS A 166 -23.39 15.51 -16.36
CA LYS A 166 -22.13 14.81 -16.71
C LYS A 166 -20.93 15.38 -15.99
N MET A 167 -20.83 16.70 -15.89
CA MET A 167 -19.79 17.40 -15.15
C MET A 167 -19.82 17.03 -13.66
N LYS A 168 -21.00 17.17 -13.01
CA LYS A 168 -21.20 16.83 -11.59
C LYS A 168 -20.81 15.39 -11.31
N GLN A 169 -21.30 14.44 -12.09
CA GLN A 169 -20.99 13.03 -11.92
C GLN A 169 -19.49 12.71 -12.12
N ALA A 170 -18.87 13.33 -13.13
CA ALA A 170 -17.47 13.07 -13.43
C ALA A 170 -16.53 13.61 -12.34
N LEU A 171 -16.78 14.82 -11.86
CA LEU A 171 -15.98 15.46 -10.82
C LEU A 171 -16.24 14.84 -9.44
N TYR A 172 -17.51 14.50 -9.12
CA TYR A 172 -17.85 13.79 -7.89
C TYR A 172 -17.11 12.44 -7.79
N ARG A 173 -17.06 11.66 -8.89
CA ARG A 173 -16.24 10.43 -8.94
C ARG A 173 -14.74 10.67 -8.77
N LYS A 174 -14.28 11.90 -8.98
CA LYS A 174 -12.89 12.32 -8.68
C LYS A 174 -12.70 12.78 -7.24
N GLY A 175 -13.77 12.73 -6.43
CA GLY A 175 -13.73 13.03 -5.00
C GLY A 175 -13.82 14.53 -4.67
N PHE A 176 -14.35 15.33 -5.59
CA PHE A 176 -14.71 16.73 -5.29
C PHE A 176 -16.11 16.79 -4.69
N SER A 177 -16.33 17.71 -3.74
CA SER A 177 -17.65 17.93 -3.16
C SER A 177 -18.58 18.60 -4.15
N ILE A 178 -19.90 18.50 -3.90
CA ILE A 178 -20.91 19.17 -4.75
C ILE A 178 -20.67 20.67 -4.75
N ASP A 179 -20.39 21.27 -3.60
CA ASP A 179 -20.14 22.71 -3.46
C ASP A 179 -18.92 23.16 -4.31
N GLU A 180 -17.80 22.44 -4.22
CA GLU A 180 -16.62 22.71 -5.03
C GLU A 180 -16.94 22.65 -6.54
N ILE A 181 -17.73 21.67 -6.94
CA ILE A 181 -18.13 21.47 -8.35
C ILE A 181 -19.05 22.63 -8.80
N GLU A 182 -19.99 23.04 -7.98
CA GLU A 182 -20.91 24.14 -8.32
C GLU A 182 -20.19 25.48 -8.45
N ILE A 183 -19.25 25.77 -7.54
CA ILE A 183 -18.39 26.95 -7.65
C ILE A 183 -17.62 26.92 -8.99
N PHE A 184 -17.00 25.79 -9.33
CA PHE A 184 -16.28 25.66 -10.60
C PHE A 184 -17.19 25.87 -11.82
N LEU A 185 -18.39 25.32 -11.81
CA LEU A 185 -19.36 25.48 -12.91
C LEU A 185 -19.85 26.93 -13.04
N GLN A 186 -20.05 27.62 -11.91
CA GLN A 186 -20.43 29.03 -11.92
C GLN A 186 -19.32 29.90 -12.50
N MET A 187 -18.06 29.70 -12.06
CA MET A 187 -16.90 30.42 -12.65
C MET A 187 -16.83 30.24 -14.16
N LYS A 188 -17.08 29.03 -14.66
CA LYS A 188 -17.08 28.76 -16.11
C LYS A 188 -18.20 29.45 -16.88
N ARG A 189 -19.36 29.69 -16.28
CA ARG A 189 -20.46 30.44 -16.88
C ARG A 189 -20.16 31.96 -16.92
N GLU A 190 -19.37 32.46 -15.97
CA GLU A 190 -18.97 33.87 -15.93
C GLU A 190 -17.82 34.19 -16.91
N GLU A 191 -17.07 33.17 -17.36
CA GLU A 191 -16.01 33.29 -18.35
C GLU A 191 -16.53 33.24 -19.82
N GLU A 192 -17.81 32.82 -20.06
CA GLU A 192 -18.47 32.78 -21.36
C GLU A 192 -19.23 34.08 -21.69
#